data_d2a72fe8ce4805f3b58bce60dae50526
#
_entry.id   d2a72fe8ce4805f3b58bce60dae50526
#
_cell.length_a   1.000
_cell.length_b   1.000
_cell.length_c   1.000
_cell.angle_alpha   90.00
_cell.angle_beta   90.00
_cell.angle_gamma   90.00
#
_symmetry.space_group_name_H-M   'P 1'
#
loop_
_entity.id
_entity.type
_entity.pdbx_description
1 polymer ?
#
loop_
_entity_poly.entity_id
_entity_poly.type
_entity_poly.pdbx_seq_one_letter_code
_entity_poly.pdbx_strand_id
1 'polypeptide(L)'
;MSKPIIIQNTTQDLLRLSPDEIMYIQSDGNYCQLWLYGREEPVQLWISLKAVSGLIDVQMRGLPPMFVRIGKQHVLNISYIHRIDAKKDKLTLWRKGMDMPIVLDGISHKALSALADGLLNDK
;
A
#
# COMPACT_ATOMS: atom_id res chain seq x y z
N MET A 1 -9.30 -13.33 -13.14
CA MET A 1 -8.54 -13.56 -11.89
C MET A 1 -7.24 -12.80 -11.92
N SER A 2 -6.91 -12.17 -10.82
CA SER A 2 -5.66 -11.42 -10.70
C SER A 2 -4.49 -12.37 -10.56
N LYS A 3 -3.40 -12.07 -11.26
CA LYS A 3 -2.14 -12.76 -11.07
C LYS A 3 -1.63 -12.50 -9.64
N PRO A 4 -1.20 -13.52 -8.89
CA PRO A 4 -0.69 -13.29 -7.54
C PRO A 4 0.63 -12.53 -7.57
N ILE A 5 0.88 -11.80 -6.48
CA ILE A 5 2.16 -11.16 -6.22
C ILE A 5 2.99 -12.11 -5.36
N ILE A 6 4.21 -12.34 -5.74
CA ILE A 6 5.15 -13.22 -5.04
C ILE A 6 6.21 -12.35 -4.38
N ILE A 7 6.37 -12.52 -3.07
CA ILE A 7 7.39 -11.79 -2.30
C ILE A 7 8.27 -12.82 -1.59
N GLN A 8 9.54 -12.88 -1.97
CA GLN A 8 10.53 -13.67 -1.27
C GLN A 8 11.01 -12.83 -0.07
N ASN A 9 10.45 -13.12 1.10
CA ASN A 9 10.74 -12.36 2.31
C ASN A 9 12.10 -12.73 2.92
N THR A 10 12.34 -14.03 3.04
CA THR A 10 13.64 -14.59 3.46
C THR A 10 13.93 -15.80 2.59
N THR A 11 15.09 -16.42 2.79
CA THR A 11 15.42 -17.65 2.05
C THR A 11 14.46 -18.79 2.34
N GLN A 12 13.73 -18.70 3.46
CA GLN A 12 12.81 -19.75 3.92
C GLN A 12 11.35 -19.27 4.03
N ASP A 13 11.07 -18.05 3.57
CA ASP A 13 9.73 -17.46 3.70
C ASP A 13 9.34 -16.77 2.40
N LEU A 14 8.37 -17.36 1.71
CA LEU A 14 7.84 -16.83 0.47
C LEU A 14 6.35 -16.58 0.65
N LEU A 15 5.91 -15.36 0.30
CA LEU A 15 4.52 -14.97 0.33
C LEU A 15 3.95 -15.01 -1.08
N ARG A 16 2.76 -15.56 -1.20
CA ARG A 16 1.98 -15.54 -2.44
C ARG A 16 0.65 -14.90 -2.12
N LEU A 17 0.43 -13.70 -2.65
CA LEU A 17 -0.67 -12.85 -2.26
C LEU A 17 -1.52 -12.44 -3.44
N SER A 18 -2.84 -12.40 -3.24
CA SER A 18 -3.70 -11.70 -4.18
C SER A 18 -3.42 -10.20 -4.05
N PRO A 19 -3.22 -9.48 -5.17
CA PRO A 19 -3.00 -8.03 -5.09
C PRO A 19 -4.10 -7.30 -4.32
N ASP A 20 -5.34 -7.80 -4.44
CA ASP A 20 -6.51 -7.20 -3.82
C ASP A 20 -6.49 -7.28 -2.29
N GLU A 21 -5.79 -8.24 -1.69
CA GLU A 21 -5.72 -8.36 -0.25
C GLU A 21 -4.65 -7.47 0.40
N ILE A 22 -3.77 -6.88 -0.40
CA ILE A 22 -2.74 -5.96 0.11
C ILE A 22 -3.38 -4.59 0.28
N MET A 23 -3.48 -4.14 1.55
CA MET A 23 -4.02 -2.82 1.85
C MET A 23 -2.98 -1.74 1.70
N TYR A 24 -1.88 -1.88 2.42
CA TYR A 24 -0.76 -0.95 2.33
C TYR A 24 0.48 -1.57 2.92
N ILE A 25 1.61 -0.96 2.61
CA ILE A 25 2.92 -1.35 3.14
C ILE A 25 3.55 -0.10 3.73
N GLN A 26 4.06 -0.21 4.95
CA GLN A 26 4.66 0.91 5.67
C GLN A 26 6.11 0.59 6.00
N SER A 27 7.00 1.54 5.76
CA SER A 27 8.40 1.37 6.11
C SER A 27 8.58 1.35 7.63
N ASP A 28 9.56 0.56 8.07
CA ASP A 28 9.96 0.43 9.47
C ASP A 28 11.48 0.33 9.48
N GLY A 29 12.14 1.48 9.43
CA GLY A 29 13.58 1.54 9.26
C GLY A 29 13.99 1.00 7.89
N ASN A 30 14.90 0.01 7.89
CA ASN A 30 15.37 -0.63 6.66
C ASN A 30 14.46 -1.76 6.17
N TYR A 31 13.39 -2.03 6.92
CA TYR A 31 12.43 -3.07 6.62
C TYR A 31 11.05 -2.46 6.47
N CYS A 32 10.03 -3.27 6.30
CA CYS A 32 8.67 -2.75 6.20
C CYS A 32 7.65 -3.74 6.73
N GLN A 33 6.44 -3.24 6.92
CA GLN A 33 5.30 -4.02 7.39
C GLN A 33 4.23 -4.06 6.33
N LEU A 34 3.74 -5.25 6.05
CA LEU A 34 2.72 -5.49 5.04
C LEU A 34 1.37 -5.72 5.74
N TRP A 35 0.41 -4.84 5.44
CA TRP A 35 -0.93 -4.91 6.02
C TRP A 35 -1.90 -5.54 5.04
N LEU A 36 -2.50 -6.65 5.45
CA LEU A 36 -3.40 -7.45 4.62
C LEU A 36 -4.84 -7.33 5.10
N TYR A 37 -5.76 -7.32 4.15
CA TYR A 37 -7.18 -7.30 4.43
C TYR A 37 -7.58 -8.52 5.28
N GLY A 38 -8.37 -8.27 6.33
CA GLY A 38 -8.87 -9.33 7.20
C GLY A 38 -7.90 -9.82 8.26
N ARG A 39 -6.72 -9.21 8.37
CA ARG A 39 -5.74 -9.55 9.40
C ARG A 39 -5.52 -8.39 10.34
N GLU A 40 -5.43 -8.69 11.63
CA GLU A 40 -5.24 -7.66 12.64
C GLU A 40 -3.78 -7.20 12.77
N GLU A 41 -2.83 -8.09 12.44
CA GLU A 41 -1.41 -7.80 12.56
C GLU A 41 -0.74 -7.79 11.19
N PRO A 42 0.27 -6.94 11.00
CA PRO A 42 1.01 -6.91 9.75
C PRO A 42 1.95 -8.10 9.62
N VAL A 43 2.34 -8.40 8.40
CA VAL A 43 3.43 -9.32 8.12
C VAL A 43 4.72 -8.51 8.08
N GLN A 44 5.70 -8.89 8.90
CA GLN A 44 7.00 -8.25 8.87
C GLN A 44 7.75 -8.70 7.63
N LEU A 45 8.14 -7.74 6.80
CA LEU A 45 9.00 -7.98 5.65
C LEU A 45 10.43 -7.57 6.01
N TRP A 46 11.37 -8.47 5.72
CA TRP A 46 12.80 -8.26 6.00
C TRP A 46 13.54 -7.68 4.80
N ILE A 47 12.79 -6.97 3.96
CA ILE A 47 13.30 -6.22 2.81
C ILE A 47 12.81 -4.78 2.92
N SER A 48 13.47 -3.86 2.23
CA SER A 48 13.12 -2.45 2.30
C SER A 48 11.82 -2.16 1.54
N LEU A 49 11.19 -1.04 1.86
CA LEU A 49 10.02 -0.57 1.13
C LEU A 49 10.35 -0.36 -0.35
N LYS A 50 11.53 0.18 -0.65
CA LYS A 50 11.98 0.36 -2.02
C LYS A 50 12.06 -0.97 -2.76
N ALA A 51 12.60 -2.00 -2.11
CA ALA A 51 12.73 -3.31 -2.73
C ALA A 51 11.37 -3.94 -3.01
N VAL A 52 10.45 -3.93 -2.03
CA VAL A 52 9.13 -4.52 -2.23
C VAL A 52 8.32 -3.72 -3.25
N SER A 53 8.44 -2.40 -3.26
CA SER A 53 7.79 -1.56 -4.26
C SER A 53 8.25 -1.91 -5.67
N GLY A 54 9.55 -2.13 -5.85
CA GLY A 54 10.12 -2.56 -7.12
C GLY A 54 9.62 -3.93 -7.57
N LEU A 55 9.52 -4.88 -6.62
CA LEU A 55 8.96 -6.21 -6.91
C LEU A 55 7.52 -6.13 -7.39
N ILE A 56 6.72 -5.30 -6.73
CA ILE A 56 5.32 -5.11 -7.11
C ILE A 56 5.22 -4.47 -8.49
N ASP A 57 6.01 -3.43 -8.74
CA ASP A 57 5.99 -2.74 -10.04
C ASP A 57 6.31 -3.68 -11.19
N VAL A 58 7.33 -4.53 -11.02
CA VAL A 58 7.72 -5.50 -12.04
C VAL A 58 6.59 -6.51 -12.29
N GLN A 59 6.00 -7.05 -11.23
CA GLN A 59 4.97 -8.08 -11.34
C GLN A 59 3.64 -7.55 -11.82
N MET A 60 3.37 -6.26 -11.60
CA MET A 60 2.13 -5.61 -12.03
C MET A 60 2.28 -4.90 -13.38
N ARG A 61 3.42 -5.04 -14.02
CA ARG A 61 3.69 -4.38 -15.31
C ARG A 61 2.66 -4.78 -16.36
N GLY A 62 2.15 -3.78 -17.08
CA GLY A 62 1.13 -4.00 -18.11
C GLY A 62 -0.29 -4.09 -17.58
N LEU A 63 -0.50 -4.04 -16.27
CA LEU A 63 -1.82 -4.03 -15.66
C LEU A 63 -2.22 -2.60 -15.28
N PRO A 64 -3.53 -2.33 -15.11
CA PRO A 64 -3.95 -1.02 -14.60
C PRO A 64 -3.30 -0.72 -13.25
N PRO A 65 -2.91 0.53 -12.99
CA PRO A 65 -2.29 0.87 -11.72
C PRO A 65 -3.17 0.53 -10.54
N MET A 66 -2.63 -0.19 -9.57
CA MET A 66 -3.31 -0.56 -8.34
C MET A 66 -2.61 -0.02 -7.11
N PHE A 67 -1.30 0.12 -7.17
CA PHE A 67 -0.48 0.57 -6.05
C PHE A 67 0.19 1.89 -6.36
N VAL A 68 0.30 2.74 -5.35
CA VAL A 68 0.96 4.03 -5.45
C VAL A 68 1.89 4.20 -4.27
N ARG A 69 3.11 4.65 -4.54
CA ARG A 69 4.04 5.03 -3.49
C ARG A 69 3.77 6.47 -3.11
N ILE A 70 3.58 6.72 -1.80
CA ILE A 70 3.33 8.05 -1.30
C ILE A 70 4.40 8.42 -0.29
N GLY A 71 5.08 9.53 -0.53
CA GLY A 71 6.21 9.92 0.29
C GLY A 71 7.30 8.84 0.26
N LYS A 72 8.01 8.70 1.38
CA LYS A 72 9.09 7.72 1.51
C LYS A 72 8.71 6.51 2.35
N GLN A 73 7.51 6.51 2.94
CA GLN A 73 7.15 5.56 3.98
C GLN A 73 5.99 4.63 3.65
N HIS A 74 5.26 4.88 2.56
CA HIS A 74 4.06 4.11 2.29
C HIS A 74 3.95 3.66 0.84
N VAL A 75 3.44 2.46 0.65
CA VAL A 75 2.88 2.00 -0.62
C VAL A 75 1.42 1.67 -0.34
N LEU A 76 0.51 2.26 -1.10
CA LEU A 76 -0.93 2.13 -0.87
C LEU A 76 -1.60 1.39 -2.02
N ASN A 77 -2.54 0.53 -1.68
CA ASN A 77 -3.47 0.02 -2.67
C ASN A 77 -4.56 1.08 -2.88
N ILE A 78 -4.64 1.60 -4.08
CA ILE A 78 -5.55 2.70 -4.43
C ILE A 78 -7.00 2.35 -4.10
N SER A 79 -7.39 1.08 -4.27
CA SER A 79 -8.77 0.66 -4.04
C SER A 79 -9.24 0.79 -2.58
N TYR A 80 -8.31 0.95 -1.64
CA TYR A 80 -8.64 1.14 -0.22
C TYR A 80 -8.71 2.60 0.18
N ILE A 81 -8.30 3.53 -0.68
CA ILE A 81 -8.30 4.95 -0.34
C ILE A 81 -9.75 5.41 -0.22
N HIS A 82 -10.14 5.78 0.98
CA HIS A 82 -11.51 6.19 1.28
C HIS A 82 -11.63 7.71 1.42
N ARG A 83 -10.66 8.33 2.09
CA ARG A 83 -10.69 9.78 2.30
C ARG A 83 -9.28 10.34 2.35
N ILE A 84 -9.06 11.43 1.67
CA ILE A 84 -7.83 12.21 1.75
C ILE A 84 -8.19 13.57 2.34
N ASP A 85 -7.67 13.85 3.53
CA ASP A 85 -7.84 15.13 4.20
C ASP A 85 -6.49 15.81 4.28
N ALA A 86 -6.12 16.51 3.20
CA ALA A 86 -4.83 17.16 3.11
C ALA A 86 -4.68 18.29 4.14
N LYS A 87 -5.77 18.91 4.54
CA LYS A 87 -5.75 19.97 5.54
C LYS A 87 -5.34 19.45 6.91
N LYS A 88 -5.74 18.23 7.24
CA LYS A 88 -5.40 17.58 8.52
C LYS A 88 -4.25 16.60 8.40
N ASP A 89 -3.64 16.48 7.24
CA ASP A 89 -2.54 15.56 6.94
C ASP A 89 -2.90 14.10 7.26
N LYS A 90 -4.14 13.71 6.93
CA LYS A 90 -4.67 12.38 7.21
C LYS A 90 -5.15 11.69 5.94
N LEU A 91 -4.88 10.39 5.87
CA LEU A 91 -5.36 9.51 4.83
C LEU A 91 -6.12 8.37 5.48
N THR A 92 -7.36 8.16 5.07
CA THR A 92 -8.18 7.08 5.62
C THR A 92 -8.32 5.98 4.58
N LEU A 93 -8.02 4.75 4.99
CA LEU A 93 -8.22 3.55 4.20
C LEU A 93 -9.43 2.80 4.72
N TRP A 94 -10.34 2.44 3.85
CA TRP A 94 -11.49 1.65 4.20
C TRP A 94 -12.09 1.00 2.97
N ARG A 95 -12.64 -0.17 3.16
CA ARG A 95 -13.36 -0.88 2.12
C ARG A 95 -14.48 -1.67 2.76
N LYS A 96 -15.56 -1.90 2.03
CA LYS A 96 -16.68 -2.69 2.51
C LYS A 96 -16.20 -4.04 3.03
N GLY A 97 -16.66 -4.39 4.23
CA GLY A 97 -16.22 -5.60 4.92
C GLY A 97 -15.21 -5.34 6.03
N MET A 98 -14.63 -4.15 6.08
CA MET A 98 -13.75 -3.76 7.19
C MET A 98 -14.58 -3.21 8.34
N ASP A 99 -14.25 -3.64 9.56
CA ASP A 99 -14.96 -3.19 10.77
C ASP A 99 -14.67 -1.73 11.08
N MET A 100 -13.43 -1.30 10.88
CA MET A 100 -13.00 0.06 11.19
C MET A 100 -12.11 0.60 10.10
N PRO A 101 -12.18 1.93 9.86
CA PRO A 101 -11.22 2.56 8.95
C PRO A 101 -9.83 2.59 9.57
N ILE A 102 -8.82 2.60 8.70
CA ILE A 102 -7.43 2.78 9.10
C ILE A 102 -7.03 4.20 8.76
N VAL A 103 -6.57 4.95 9.76
CA VAL A 103 -6.13 6.33 9.55
C VAL A 103 -4.62 6.37 9.57
N LEU A 104 -4.03 6.85 8.48
CA LEU A 104 -2.59 7.03 8.38
C LEU A 104 -2.25 8.50 8.61
N ASP A 105 -1.36 8.73 9.56
CA ASP A 105 -0.86 10.05 9.93
C ASP A 105 0.54 10.26 9.37
N GLY A 106 1.01 11.51 9.45
CA GLY A 106 2.40 11.82 9.12
C GLY A 106 2.72 11.86 7.64
N ILE A 107 1.72 11.82 6.80
CA ILE A 107 1.91 12.01 5.35
C ILE A 107 1.84 13.51 5.09
N SER A 108 2.83 14.05 4.37
CA SER A 108 2.89 15.48 4.15
C SER A 108 1.69 15.99 3.36
N HIS A 109 1.31 17.25 3.62
CA HIS A 109 0.27 17.94 2.88
C HIS A 109 0.51 17.88 1.37
N LYS A 110 1.75 18.11 0.96
CA LYS A 110 2.14 18.09 -0.45
C LYS A 110 1.90 16.72 -1.08
N ALA A 111 2.28 15.64 -0.39
CA ALA A 111 2.10 14.28 -0.88
C ALA A 111 0.62 13.92 -0.99
N LEU A 112 -0.19 14.30 0.01
CA LEU A 112 -1.63 14.05 0.00
C LEU A 112 -2.32 14.82 -1.11
N SER A 113 -1.95 16.08 -1.32
CA SER A 113 -2.51 16.89 -2.40
C SER A 113 -2.18 16.32 -3.76
N ALA A 114 -0.93 15.88 -3.95
CA ALA A 114 -0.52 15.26 -5.21
C ALA A 114 -1.29 13.95 -5.47
N LEU A 115 -1.51 13.15 -4.42
CA LEU A 115 -2.30 11.92 -4.54
C LEU A 115 -3.74 12.22 -4.95
N ALA A 116 -4.36 13.20 -4.30
CA ALA A 116 -5.72 13.60 -4.62
C ALA A 116 -5.84 14.09 -6.06
N ASP A 117 -4.89 14.91 -6.51
CA ASP A 117 -4.87 15.40 -7.89
C ASP A 117 -4.73 14.26 -8.89
N GLY A 118 -3.87 13.29 -8.60
CA GLY A 118 -3.69 12.12 -9.44
C GLY A 118 -4.98 11.31 -9.59
N LEU A 119 -5.70 11.11 -8.49
CA LEU A 119 -6.96 10.35 -8.50
C LEU A 119 -8.06 11.11 -9.25
N LEU A 120 -8.11 12.44 -9.14
CA LEU A 120 -9.09 13.26 -9.84
C LEU A 120 -8.88 13.28 -11.34
N ASN A 121 -7.62 13.22 -11.78
CA ASN A 121 -7.26 13.31 -13.19
C ASN A 121 -7.12 11.96 -13.88
N ASP A 122 -7.19 10.88 -13.13
CA ASP A 122 -7.09 9.52 -13.62
C ASP A 122 -8.49 9.02 -14.00
N LYS A 123 -8.79 9.05 -15.26
CA LYS A 123 -10.07 8.58 -15.79
C LYS A 123 -9.89 7.42 -16.73
#